data_dc1ad95c683f456eacddbb48d779e2fb
#
_entry.id   dc1ad95c683f456eacddbb48d779e2fb
#
_cell.length_a   1.000
_cell.length_b   1.000
_cell.length_c   1.000
_cell.angle_alpha   90.00
_cell.angle_beta   90.00
_cell.angle_gamma   90.00
#
_symmetry.space_group_name_H-M   'P 1'
#
loop_
_entity.id
_entity.type
_entity.pdbx_description
1 polymer ?
#
loop_
_entity_poly.entity_id
_entity_poly.type
_entity_poly.pdbx_seq_one_letter_code
_entity_poly.pdbx_strand_id
1 'polypeptide(L)'
;MINTNERNARRFFEEMLGAGNWTIAPDLMSEDVLMHHPSSPDPLSGRDSVAGFLGAFRAGFPNMSMVVEDTMGAGDKVAVRWRMRGTHTADLFGIPPTGVPVNIGGISWLRFSEGRVVEDWVSEDSLGLMRQLGVVNM
;
A
#
# COMPACT_ATOMS: atom_id res chain seq x y z
N MET A 1 -23.21 -4.57 -6.25
CA MET A 1 -23.12 -3.60 -5.11
C MET A 1 -21.82 -3.83 -4.35
N ILE A 2 -21.09 -2.76 -4.07
CA ILE A 2 -19.87 -2.83 -3.28
C ILE A 2 -20.25 -2.98 -1.80
N ASN A 3 -19.71 -4.00 -1.12
CA ASN A 3 -19.94 -4.18 0.32
C ASN A 3 -19.05 -3.22 1.13
N THR A 4 -19.26 -3.16 2.44
CA THR A 4 -18.53 -2.25 3.32
C THR A 4 -17.02 -2.52 3.29
N ASN A 5 -16.61 -3.78 3.27
CA ASN A 5 -15.19 -4.14 3.24
C ASN A 5 -14.53 -3.68 1.95
N GLU A 6 -15.19 -3.84 0.80
CA GLU A 6 -14.66 -3.35 -0.47
C GLU A 6 -14.54 -1.83 -0.49
N ARG A 7 -15.53 -1.13 0.08
CA ARG A 7 -15.46 0.33 0.20
C ARG A 7 -14.29 0.76 1.08
N ASN A 8 -14.10 0.10 2.21
CA ASN A 8 -13.00 0.41 3.11
C ASN A 8 -11.64 0.03 2.52
N ALA A 9 -11.60 -1.03 1.70
CA ALA A 9 -10.38 -1.37 0.95
C ALA A 9 -9.99 -0.24 0.00
N ARG A 10 -10.95 0.34 -0.73
CA ARG A 10 -10.68 1.49 -1.60
C ARG A 10 -10.18 2.69 -0.81
N ARG A 11 -10.78 2.98 0.33
CA ARG A 11 -10.36 4.08 1.19
C ARG A 11 -8.94 3.86 1.72
N PHE A 12 -8.61 2.62 2.07
CA PHE A 12 -7.27 2.26 2.54
C PHE A 12 -6.20 2.63 1.51
N PHE A 13 -6.42 2.31 0.25
CA PHE A 13 -5.44 2.57 -0.81
C PHE A 13 -5.51 4.01 -1.33
N GLU A 14 -6.70 4.50 -1.64
CA GLU A 14 -6.83 5.78 -2.36
C GLU A 14 -6.78 6.98 -1.42
N GLU A 15 -7.46 6.92 -0.29
CA GLU A 15 -7.51 8.05 0.63
C GLU A 15 -6.37 8.02 1.66
N MET A 16 -6.18 6.90 2.34
CA MET A 16 -5.16 6.81 3.38
C MET A 16 -3.75 6.85 2.80
N LEU A 17 -3.42 5.89 1.94
CA LEU A 17 -2.07 5.79 1.37
C LEU A 17 -1.87 6.80 0.24
N GLY A 18 -2.74 6.80 -0.75
CA GLY A 18 -2.60 7.63 -1.94
C GLY A 18 -2.62 9.11 -1.63
N ALA A 19 -3.62 9.58 -0.91
CA ALA A 19 -3.74 10.99 -0.54
C ALA A 19 -2.96 11.35 0.72
N GLY A 20 -2.41 10.37 1.44
CA GLY A 20 -1.67 10.62 2.67
C GLY A 20 -2.55 11.03 3.84
N ASN A 21 -3.81 10.65 3.82
CA ASN A 21 -4.73 10.97 4.91
C ASN A 21 -4.63 9.92 6.02
N TRP A 22 -3.61 10.04 6.86
CA TRP A 22 -3.34 9.09 7.93
C TRP A 22 -4.33 9.20 9.09
N THR A 23 -5.12 10.27 9.15
CA THR A 23 -6.11 10.46 10.22
C THR A 23 -7.22 9.40 10.17
N ILE A 24 -7.46 8.77 9.02
CA ILE A 24 -8.47 7.73 8.88
C ILE A 24 -7.92 6.32 9.15
N ALA A 25 -6.62 6.18 9.44
CA ALA A 25 -6.02 4.87 9.69
C ALA A 25 -6.73 4.09 10.82
N PRO A 26 -7.11 4.70 11.96
CA PRO A 26 -7.83 3.95 12.99
C PRO A 26 -9.19 3.42 12.55
N ASP A 27 -9.82 4.03 11.55
CA ASP A 27 -11.11 3.57 11.02
C ASP A 27 -10.94 2.42 10.03
N LEU A 28 -9.74 2.25 9.47
CA LEU A 28 -9.48 1.30 8.38
C LEU A 28 -8.58 0.13 8.79
N MET A 29 -7.74 0.31 9.80
CA MET A 29 -6.83 -0.73 10.27
C MET A 29 -7.07 -1.02 11.75
N SER A 30 -7.11 -2.30 12.08
CA SER A 30 -7.13 -2.74 13.48
C SER A 30 -5.83 -2.33 14.17
N GLU A 31 -5.89 -2.13 15.49
CA GLU A 31 -4.72 -1.79 16.30
C GLU A 31 -3.62 -2.87 16.19
N ASP A 32 -4.02 -4.13 16.02
CA ASP A 32 -3.11 -5.28 15.94
C ASP A 32 -2.97 -5.85 14.52
N VAL A 33 -3.17 -5.03 13.49
CA VAL A 33 -3.07 -5.43 12.09
C VAL A 33 -1.69 -6.04 11.79
N LEU A 34 -1.68 -7.05 10.92
CA LEU A 34 -0.45 -7.66 10.39
C LEU A 34 -0.33 -7.38 8.91
N MET A 35 0.88 -7.03 8.44
CA MET A 35 1.14 -6.85 7.02
C MET A 35 2.32 -7.73 6.60
N HIS A 36 2.09 -8.54 5.57
CA HIS A 36 3.11 -9.38 4.95
C HIS A 36 3.56 -8.67 3.67
N HIS A 37 4.74 -8.07 3.70
CA HIS A 37 5.27 -7.29 2.59
C HIS A 37 6.51 -7.96 2.02
N PRO A 38 6.67 -7.98 0.66
CA PRO A 38 7.83 -8.66 0.03
C PRO A 38 9.19 -8.12 0.47
N SER A 39 9.27 -6.85 0.86
CA SER A 39 10.54 -6.24 1.27
C SER A 39 10.84 -6.43 2.76
N SER A 40 9.96 -7.09 3.52
CA SER A 40 10.18 -7.37 4.94
C SER A 40 10.13 -8.87 5.19
N PRO A 41 11.22 -9.50 5.71
CA PRO A 41 11.21 -10.94 5.97
C PRO A 41 10.23 -11.35 7.06
N ASP A 42 9.98 -10.47 8.03
CA ASP A 42 9.02 -10.70 9.09
C ASP A 42 7.78 -9.83 8.87
N PRO A 43 6.58 -10.28 9.31
CA PRO A 43 5.39 -9.44 9.23
C PRO A 43 5.55 -8.16 10.03
N LEU A 44 5.04 -7.07 9.48
CA LEU A 44 4.89 -5.81 10.23
C LEU A 44 3.68 -5.97 11.14
N SER A 45 3.85 -5.68 12.41
CA SER A 45 2.81 -5.90 13.42
C SER A 45 2.40 -4.59 14.08
N GLY A 46 1.10 -4.34 14.09
CA GLY A 46 0.51 -3.17 14.71
C GLY A 46 0.28 -2.02 13.75
N ARG A 47 -0.78 -1.26 14.04
CA ARG A 47 -1.22 -0.15 13.19
C ARG A 47 -0.12 0.89 12.98
N ASP A 48 0.59 1.26 14.05
CA ASP A 48 1.63 2.28 13.95
C ASP A 48 2.80 1.80 13.09
N SER A 49 3.19 0.52 13.20
CA SER A 49 4.26 -0.05 12.39
C SER A 49 3.88 -0.10 10.92
N VAL A 50 2.65 -0.52 10.62
CA VAL A 50 2.17 -0.60 9.24
C VAL A 50 2.03 0.81 8.64
N ALA A 51 1.42 1.73 9.37
CA ALA A 51 1.28 3.12 8.91
C ALA A 51 2.65 3.79 8.72
N GLY A 52 3.60 3.52 9.62
CA GLY A 52 4.95 4.05 9.51
C GLY A 52 5.68 3.54 8.28
N PHE A 53 5.55 2.25 7.97
CA PHE A 53 6.16 1.65 6.78
C PHE A 53 5.54 2.24 5.49
N LEU A 54 4.20 2.28 5.42
CA LEU A 54 3.50 2.83 4.26
C LEU A 54 3.79 4.33 4.10
N GLY A 55 3.89 5.06 5.20
CA GLY A 55 4.24 6.47 5.18
C GLY A 55 5.65 6.72 4.68
N ALA A 56 6.60 5.86 5.06
CA ALA A 56 7.98 5.94 4.59
C ALA A 56 8.06 5.66 3.08
N PHE A 57 7.29 4.70 2.59
CA PHE A 57 7.19 4.43 1.16
C PHE A 57 6.63 5.67 0.43
N ARG A 58 5.52 6.21 0.93
CA ARG A 58 4.89 7.40 0.33
C ARG A 58 5.82 8.61 0.35
N ALA A 59 6.62 8.75 1.39
CA ALA A 59 7.54 9.89 1.52
C ALA A 59 8.53 9.98 0.36
N GLY A 60 8.89 8.87 -0.26
CA GLY A 60 9.75 8.86 -1.46
C GLY A 60 9.05 9.41 -2.70
N PHE A 61 7.72 9.47 -2.69
CA PHE A 61 6.89 9.90 -3.81
C PHE A 61 5.85 10.92 -3.32
N PRO A 62 6.26 12.18 -3.03
CA PRO A 62 5.33 13.15 -2.43
C PRO A 62 4.06 13.43 -3.25
N ASN A 63 4.13 13.21 -4.57
CA ASN A 63 2.99 13.36 -5.48
C ASN A 63 2.29 12.02 -5.78
N MET A 64 2.43 11.02 -4.91
CA MET A 64 1.88 9.69 -5.14
C MET A 64 0.38 9.73 -5.44
N SER A 65 -0.02 8.87 -6.37
CA SER A 65 -1.41 8.53 -6.68
C SER A 65 -1.55 7.02 -6.56
N MET A 66 -2.55 6.57 -5.82
CA MET A 66 -2.96 5.17 -5.75
C MET A 66 -4.34 5.05 -6.34
N VAL A 67 -4.51 4.13 -7.28
CA VAL A 67 -5.79 3.85 -7.92
C VAL A 67 -6.13 2.39 -7.70
N VAL A 68 -7.29 2.11 -7.15
CA VAL A 68 -7.83 0.75 -7.08
C VAL A 68 -8.48 0.44 -8.43
N GLU A 69 -7.90 -0.50 -9.15
CA GLU A 69 -8.38 -0.85 -10.49
C GLU A 69 -9.52 -1.85 -10.43
N ASP A 70 -9.50 -2.74 -9.42
CA ASP A 70 -10.55 -3.75 -9.26
C ASP A 70 -10.54 -4.31 -7.85
N THR A 71 -11.70 -4.77 -7.39
CA THR A 71 -11.84 -5.46 -6.10
C THR A 71 -12.70 -6.70 -6.28
N MET A 72 -12.41 -7.73 -5.49
CA MET A 72 -13.24 -8.93 -5.40
C MET A 72 -13.35 -9.31 -3.93
N GLY A 73 -14.56 -9.28 -3.39
CA GLY A 73 -14.82 -9.59 -1.99
C GLY A 73 -15.54 -10.92 -1.82
N ALA A 74 -15.16 -11.67 -0.79
CA ALA A 74 -15.83 -12.90 -0.41
C ALA A 74 -15.66 -13.09 1.10
N GLY A 75 -16.79 -13.12 1.82
CA GLY A 75 -16.76 -13.22 3.28
C GLY A 75 -16.04 -12.02 3.90
N ASP A 76 -15.03 -12.32 4.72
CA ASP A 76 -14.22 -11.31 5.40
C ASP A 76 -12.99 -10.87 4.59
N LYS A 77 -12.88 -11.29 3.33
CA LYS A 77 -11.68 -11.05 2.52
C LYS A 77 -12.00 -10.21 1.30
N VAL A 78 -11.04 -9.35 0.93
CA VAL A 78 -11.12 -8.54 -0.31
C VAL A 78 -9.78 -8.62 -1.00
N ALA A 79 -9.79 -9.07 -2.25
CA ALA A 79 -8.63 -8.96 -3.13
C ALA A 79 -8.72 -7.60 -3.84
N VAL A 80 -7.60 -6.89 -3.89
CA VAL A 80 -7.52 -5.54 -4.46
C VAL A 80 -6.40 -5.51 -5.48
N ARG A 81 -6.71 -5.10 -6.70
CA ARG A 81 -5.69 -4.82 -7.72
C ARG A 81 -5.54 -3.31 -7.81
N TRP A 82 -4.32 -2.83 -7.55
CA TRP A 82 -4.05 -1.40 -7.45
C TRP A 82 -2.88 -1.00 -8.33
N ARG A 83 -2.79 0.30 -8.60
CA ARG A 83 -1.70 0.90 -9.36
C ARG A 83 -1.20 2.14 -8.63
N MET A 84 0.13 2.23 -8.50
CA MET A 84 0.80 3.38 -7.90
C MET A 84 1.55 4.14 -8.98
N ARG A 85 1.36 5.46 -9.01
CA ARG A 85 2.15 6.38 -9.82
C ARG A 85 2.70 7.47 -8.92
N GLY A 86 3.90 7.93 -9.24
CA GLY A 86 4.53 9.01 -8.50
C GLY A 86 5.88 9.34 -9.09
N THR A 87 6.49 10.43 -8.64
CA THR A 87 7.84 10.82 -9.04
C THR A 87 8.75 10.70 -7.82
N HIS A 88 9.89 10.03 -8.00
CA HIS A 88 10.84 9.79 -6.92
C HIS A 88 11.65 11.05 -6.65
N THR A 89 11.10 11.94 -5.80
CA THR A 89 11.72 13.24 -5.50
C THR A 89 12.21 13.38 -4.07
N ALA A 90 12.10 12.30 -3.28
CA ALA A 90 12.62 12.27 -1.90
C ALA A 90 13.22 10.90 -1.63
N ASP A 91 13.95 10.76 -0.54
CA ASP A 91 14.59 9.49 -0.16
C ASP A 91 13.57 8.37 -0.04
N LEU A 92 13.87 7.19 -0.61
CA LEU A 92 13.06 5.98 -0.53
C LEU A 92 13.90 4.88 0.12
N PHE A 93 13.71 4.67 1.42
CA PHE A 93 14.44 3.64 2.19
C PHE A 93 15.95 3.66 1.91
N GLY A 94 16.55 4.85 1.89
CA GLY A 94 17.98 5.02 1.64
C GLY A 94 18.37 5.21 0.18
N ILE A 95 17.43 5.08 -0.76
CA ILE A 95 17.67 5.38 -2.18
C ILE A 95 17.51 6.88 -2.38
N PRO A 96 18.60 7.61 -2.74
CA PRO A 96 18.49 9.06 -2.98
C PRO A 96 17.53 9.39 -4.11
N PRO A 97 16.91 10.57 -4.10
CA PRO A 97 15.93 10.94 -5.13
C PRO A 97 16.53 10.89 -6.54
N THR A 98 15.84 10.19 -7.44
CA THR A 98 16.26 10.03 -8.84
C THR A 98 15.54 10.98 -9.78
N GLY A 99 14.41 11.55 -9.35
CA GLY A 99 13.57 12.38 -10.22
C GLY A 99 12.78 11.58 -11.25
N VAL A 100 12.81 10.26 -11.19
CA VAL A 100 12.18 9.37 -12.18
C VAL A 100 10.70 9.20 -11.85
N PRO A 101 9.80 9.34 -12.85
CA PRO A 101 8.41 8.94 -12.67
C PRO A 101 8.31 7.41 -12.64
N VAL A 102 7.53 6.88 -11.72
CA VAL A 102 7.31 5.42 -11.60
C VAL A 102 5.84 5.10 -11.76
N ASN A 103 5.59 3.87 -12.20
CA ASN A 103 4.27 3.33 -12.41
C ASN A 103 4.35 1.83 -12.19
N ILE A 104 3.83 1.37 -11.05
CA ILE A 104 3.85 -0.05 -10.71
C ILE A 104 2.47 -0.51 -10.27
N GLY A 105 2.19 -1.78 -10.50
CA GLY A 105 0.96 -2.41 -10.05
C GLY A 105 1.22 -3.40 -8.93
N GLY A 106 0.15 -3.79 -8.27
CA GLY A 106 0.21 -4.81 -7.25
C GLY A 106 -1.16 -5.38 -6.95
N ILE A 107 -1.17 -6.44 -6.18
CA ILE A 107 -2.37 -7.07 -5.66
C ILE A 107 -2.18 -7.24 -4.17
N SER A 108 -3.19 -6.86 -3.41
CA SER A 108 -3.23 -7.07 -1.97
C SER A 108 -4.42 -7.95 -1.63
N TRP A 109 -4.20 -8.85 -0.68
CA TRP A 109 -5.25 -9.71 -0.14
C TRP A 109 -5.51 -9.23 1.29
N LEU A 110 -6.69 -8.65 1.52
CA LEU A 110 -7.04 -8.05 2.81
C LEU A 110 -8.05 -8.94 3.54
N ARG A 111 -7.82 -9.17 4.82
CA ARG A 111 -8.80 -9.79 5.71
C ARG A 111 -9.32 -8.73 6.67
N PHE A 112 -10.63 -8.69 6.84
CA PHE A 112 -11.34 -7.68 7.62
C PHE A 112 -11.99 -8.28 8.86
N SER A 113 -12.10 -7.47 9.91
CA SER A 113 -12.96 -7.72 11.06
C SER A 113 -13.57 -6.38 11.47
N GLU A 114 -14.88 -6.36 11.60
CA GLU A 114 -15.63 -5.14 11.98
C GLU A 114 -15.31 -3.93 11.09
N GLY A 115 -15.14 -4.19 9.78
CA GLY A 115 -14.87 -3.14 8.79
C GLY A 115 -13.44 -2.65 8.75
N ARG A 116 -12.53 -3.22 9.55
CA ARG A 116 -11.12 -2.85 9.59
C ARG A 116 -10.23 -3.97 9.08
N VAL A 117 -9.14 -3.60 8.41
CA VAL A 117 -8.13 -4.56 7.97
C VAL A 117 -7.42 -5.12 9.19
N VAL A 118 -7.42 -6.45 9.34
CA VAL A 118 -6.69 -7.15 10.39
C VAL A 118 -5.46 -7.86 9.85
N GLU A 119 -5.42 -8.13 8.55
CA GLU A 119 -4.26 -8.75 7.92
C GLU A 119 -4.20 -8.40 6.44
N ASP A 120 -2.99 -8.13 5.93
CA ASP A 120 -2.74 -7.70 4.57
C ASP A 120 -1.58 -8.51 4.01
N TRP A 121 -1.81 -9.18 2.88
CA TRP A 121 -0.77 -9.87 2.11
C TRP A 121 -0.53 -9.07 0.83
N VAL A 122 0.67 -8.51 0.70
CA VAL A 122 1.02 -7.63 -0.42
C VAL A 122 1.85 -8.38 -1.44
N SER A 123 1.47 -8.26 -2.71
CA SER A 123 2.29 -8.69 -3.85
C SER A 123 2.40 -7.51 -4.79
N GLU A 124 3.56 -6.85 -4.76
CA GLU A 124 3.81 -5.69 -5.61
C GLU A 124 4.96 -5.95 -6.57
N ASP A 125 5.02 -5.18 -7.66
CA ASP A 125 6.10 -5.26 -8.62
C ASP A 125 7.33 -4.53 -8.12
N SER A 126 7.97 -5.08 -7.09
CA SER A 126 9.16 -4.48 -6.48
C SER A 126 10.34 -4.45 -7.45
N LEU A 127 10.51 -5.49 -8.26
CA LEU A 127 11.57 -5.53 -9.27
C LEU A 127 11.36 -4.46 -10.33
N GLY A 128 10.12 -4.29 -10.79
CA GLY A 128 9.77 -3.23 -11.74
C GLY A 128 10.07 -1.84 -11.19
N LEU A 129 9.79 -1.62 -9.90
CA LEU A 129 10.13 -0.37 -9.24
C LEU A 129 11.64 -0.14 -9.26
N MET A 130 12.43 -1.13 -8.88
CA MET A 130 13.89 -1.02 -8.85
C MET A 130 14.46 -0.79 -10.25
N ARG A 131 13.89 -1.41 -11.29
CA ARG A 131 14.28 -1.16 -12.68
C ARG A 131 14.00 0.28 -13.09
N GLN A 132 12.80 0.76 -12.79
CA GLN A 132 12.41 2.12 -13.16
C GLN A 132 13.30 3.16 -12.48
N LEU A 133 13.67 2.91 -11.23
CA LEU A 133 14.59 3.80 -10.50
C LEU A 133 16.04 3.67 -10.96
N GLY A 134 16.37 2.66 -11.75
CA GLY A 134 17.73 2.45 -12.26
C GLY A 134 18.68 1.81 -11.27
N VAL A 135 18.17 1.22 -10.18
CA VAL A 135 19.03 0.56 -9.18
C VAL A 135 19.33 -0.90 -9.54
N VAL A 136 18.62 -1.47 -10.51
CA VAL A 136 18.90 -2.79 -11.09
C VAL A 136 18.83 -2.73 -12.60
N ASN A 137 19.69 -3.48 -13.27
CA ASN A 137 19.77 -3.58 -14.73
C ASN A 137 19.40 -5.00 -15.17
N MET A 138 18.11 -5.28 -15.19
CA MET A 138 17.63 -6.61 -15.64
C MET A 138 16.61 -6.49 -16.73
#